data_52c817f3663ef5af5c571f723ec8604d
#
_entry.id   52c817f3663ef5af5c571f723ec8604d
#
_cell.length_a   1.000
_cell.length_b   1.000
_cell.length_c   1.000
_cell.angle_alpha   90.00
_cell.angle_beta   90.00
_cell.angle_gamma   90.00
#
_symmetry.space_group_name_H-M   'P 1'
#
loop_
_entity.id
_entity.type
_entity.pdbx_description
1 polymer ?
#
loop_
_entity_poly.entity_id
_entity_poly.type
_entity_poly.pdbx_seq_one_letter_code
_entity_poly.pdbx_strand_id
1 'polypeptide(L)'
;MKEQQKSKQPRLIVSGGGTGGHIFPAIAIADAFKRRHPDAEILFVGAKGRMEMERVPKAGYPIEGLWISGFKRELSLDNLSFPFKLISSLCKARRILKRFKPDAVVGVGGFASGPTMRKATSLGIPVIIQEQNSFPGVTNKIVAPKAARICVAYENMDRWFPKDKIVITGNPLRNNIVSQNDNRPDAVKSFGLDPEKPVILLVGGSQGALGINKGISARLQMFKDNDFQMIWQTGRFYIEQATREIEALGLADRVKPTVFIEKMDMAYAAADVVISRAGAMSISELSLVRKPVVFVPLPTAAEDHQTKNAQSLVNAEAAIMVKNSETEEQLLPVVFNLLKDNEKMLAMSENIAKFAKPNAAEDIVDEIDKILNLN
;
A
#
# COMPACT_ATOMS: atom_id res chain seq x y z
N MET A 1 30.53 -15.40 38.15
CA MET A 1 30.03 -15.86 36.82
C MET A 1 28.66 -15.22 36.63
N LYS A 2 28.56 -14.19 35.76
CA LYS A 2 27.25 -13.63 35.37
C LYS A 2 26.62 -14.65 34.43
N GLU A 3 25.50 -15.26 34.82
CA GLU A 3 24.68 -16.03 33.92
C GLU A 3 24.31 -15.11 32.74
N GLN A 4 24.75 -15.50 31.52
CA GLN A 4 24.25 -14.91 30.31
C GLN A 4 22.74 -15.27 30.24
N GLN A 5 21.88 -14.31 30.60
CA GLN A 5 20.47 -14.39 30.30
C GLN A 5 20.37 -14.59 28.77
N LYS A 6 20.04 -15.83 28.37
CA LYS A 6 19.68 -16.13 27.01
C LYS A 6 18.60 -15.15 26.63
N SER A 7 18.88 -14.20 25.73
CA SER A 7 17.89 -13.28 25.22
C SER A 7 16.72 -14.08 24.68
N LYS A 8 15.55 -13.91 25.26
CA LYS A 8 14.34 -14.64 24.85
C LYS A 8 14.06 -14.26 23.39
N GLN A 9 13.99 -15.27 22.52
CA GLN A 9 13.66 -15.10 21.12
C GLN A 9 12.33 -14.35 20.98
N PRO A 10 12.29 -13.15 20.39
CA PRO A 10 11.06 -12.37 20.31
C PRO A 10 10.06 -13.02 19.36
N ARG A 11 8.78 -12.99 19.74
CA ARG A 11 7.68 -13.62 18.98
C ARG A 11 6.63 -12.58 18.63
N LEU A 12 6.46 -12.31 17.35
CA LEU A 12 5.56 -11.27 16.84
C LEU A 12 4.42 -11.88 16.02
N ILE A 13 3.18 -11.47 16.27
CA ILE A 13 2.09 -11.67 15.33
C ILE A 13 1.85 -10.37 14.57
N VAL A 14 1.82 -10.46 13.23
CA VAL A 14 1.42 -9.37 12.36
C VAL A 14 0.06 -9.70 11.75
N SER A 15 -0.94 -8.82 11.90
CA SER A 15 -2.30 -9.07 11.47
C SER A 15 -2.84 -7.94 10.61
N GLY A 16 -3.31 -8.30 9.43
CA GLY A 16 -3.88 -7.39 8.45
C GLY A 16 -4.28 -8.11 7.19
N GLY A 17 -4.88 -7.41 6.25
CA GLY A 17 -5.21 -8.01 4.97
C GLY A 17 -6.45 -7.44 4.30
N GLY A 18 -6.91 -8.15 3.27
CA GLY A 18 -8.02 -7.76 2.42
C GLY A 18 -7.61 -6.98 1.19
N THR A 19 -6.58 -6.15 1.27
CA THR A 19 -6.04 -5.35 0.15
C THR A 19 -4.52 -5.20 0.24
N GLY A 20 -3.87 -4.87 -0.87
CA GLY A 20 -2.42 -4.58 -0.91
C GLY A 20 -2.01 -3.46 0.05
N GLY A 21 -2.89 -2.46 0.27
CA GLY A 21 -2.65 -1.35 1.19
C GLY A 21 -2.46 -1.74 2.66
N HIS A 22 -2.90 -2.94 3.07
CA HIS A 22 -2.66 -3.49 4.40
C HIS A 22 -1.57 -4.59 4.39
N ILE A 23 -1.49 -5.36 3.29
CA ILE A 23 -0.57 -6.50 3.21
C ILE A 23 0.89 -6.04 3.11
N PHE A 24 1.18 -5.09 2.24
CA PHE A 24 2.56 -4.63 2.02
C PHE A 24 3.14 -3.88 3.23
N PRO A 25 2.40 -2.98 3.93
CA PRO A 25 2.85 -2.44 5.21
C PRO A 25 3.13 -3.50 6.26
N ALA A 26 2.29 -4.54 6.35
CA ALA A 26 2.50 -5.65 7.28
C ALA A 26 3.81 -6.41 6.99
N ILE A 27 4.08 -6.68 5.71
CA ILE A 27 5.34 -7.33 5.29
C ILE A 27 6.53 -6.41 5.56
N ALA A 28 6.43 -5.12 5.26
CA ALA A 28 7.53 -4.17 5.50
C ALA A 28 7.91 -4.07 6.99
N ILE A 29 6.93 -4.06 7.89
CA ILE A 29 7.17 -4.08 9.34
C ILE A 29 7.84 -5.41 9.76
N ALA A 30 7.33 -6.54 9.25
CA ALA A 30 7.89 -7.85 9.54
C ALA A 30 9.34 -7.98 9.06
N ASP A 31 9.64 -7.49 7.86
CA ASP A 31 10.99 -7.48 7.29
C ASP A 31 11.95 -6.62 8.13
N ALA A 32 11.52 -5.42 8.52
CA ALA A 32 12.31 -4.53 9.37
C ALA A 32 12.58 -5.17 10.74
N PHE A 33 11.55 -5.74 11.36
CA PHE A 33 11.70 -6.44 12.64
C PHE A 33 12.62 -7.66 12.52
N LYS A 34 12.49 -8.46 11.45
CA LYS A 34 13.34 -9.64 11.22
C LYS A 34 14.79 -9.27 10.91
N ARG A 35 15.05 -8.14 10.24
CA ARG A 35 16.43 -7.64 10.05
C ARG A 35 17.09 -7.27 11.36
N ARG A 36 16.35 -6.58 12.24
CA ARG A 36 16.87 -6.15 13.55
C ARG A 36 17.00 -7.31 14.53
N HIS A 37 16.08 -8.24 14.50
CA HIS A 37 16.03 -9.44 15.35
C HIS A 37 16.03 -10.71 14.49
N PRO A 38 17.20 -11.18 13.99
CA PRO A 38 17.29 -12.32 13.08
C PRO A 38 16.68 -13.60 13.63
N ASP A 39 16.70 -13.80 14.95
CA ASP A 39 16.14 -14.98 15.61
C ASP A 39 14.63 -14.87 15.88
N ALA A 40 13.99 -13.72 15.62
CA ALA A 40 12.58 -13.52 15.91
C ALA A 40 11.68 -14.52 15.16
N GLU A 41 10.65 -15.03 15.84
CA GLU A 41 9.56 -15.78 15.22
C GLU A 41 8.42 -14.84 14.83
N ILE A 42 8.03 -14.86 13.56
CA ILE A 42 6.95 -14.01 13.04
C ILE A 42 5.86 -14.89 12.45
N LEU A 43 4.61 -14.67 12.88
CA LEU A 43 3.43 -15.34 12.36
C LEU A 43 2.43 -14.29 11.85
N PHE A 44 1.97 -14.45 10.62
CA PHE A 44 0.89 -13.62 10.10
C PHE A 44 -0.50 -14.22 10.40
N VAL A 45 -1.48 -13.33 10.58
CA VAL A 45 -2.89 -13.70 10.70
C VAL A 45 -3.71 -12.83 9.76
N GLY A 46 -4.36 -13.46 8.78
CA GLY A 46 -5.14 -12.82 7.72
C GLY A 46 -6.52 -13.45 7.53
N ALA A 47 -7.24 -13.10 6.47
CA ALA A 47 -8.51 -13.70 6.10
C ALA A 47 -8.33 -14.81 5.06
N LYS A 48 -9.02 -15.93 5.24
CA LYS A 48 -9.02 -17.04 4.26
C LYS A 48 -9.53 -16.58 2.90
N GLY A 49 -8.92 -17.10 1.83
CA GLY A 49 -9.32 -16.85 0.45
C GLY A 49 -9.07 -15.40 -0.02
N ARG A 50 -8.17 -14.68 0.65
CA ARG A 50 -7.75 -13.33 0.29
C ARG A 50 -6.29 -13.30 -0.15
N MET A 51 -5.88 -12.17 -0.73
CA MET A 51 -4.55 -11.95 -1.31
C MET A 51 -3.41 -12.23 -0.34
N GLU A 52 -3.59 -11.96 0.95
CA GLU A 52 -2.60 -12.21 1.98
C GLU A 52 -2.20 -13.69 2.09
N MET A 53 -3.13 -14.62 1.82
CA MET A 53 -2.85 -16.07 1.88
C MET A 53 -1.85 -16.52 0.80
N GLU A 54 -1.65 -15.72 -0.24
CA GLU A 54 -0.69 -15.96 -1.31
C GLU A 54 0.57 -15.09 -1.15
N ARG A 55 0.39 -13.80 -0.85
CA ARG A 55 1.48 -12.82 -0.84
C ARG A 55 2.41 -12.95 0.37
N VAL A 56 1.88 -13.28 1.53
CA VAL A 56 2.67 -13.45 2.76
C VAL A 56 3.61 -14.66 2.68
N PRO A 57 3.17 -15.86 2.23
CA PRO A 57 4.10 -16.98 2.00
C PRO A 57 5.16 -16.68 0.94
N LYS A 58 4.83 -15.94 -0.11
CA LYS A 58 5.82 -15.50 -1.11
C LYS A 58 6.88 -14.56 -0.53
N ALA A 59 6.56 -13.85 0.55
CA ALA A 59 7.51 -13.04 1.31
C ALA A 59 8.30 -13.83 2.36
N GLY A 60 8.09 -15.15 2.47
CA GLY A 60 8.83 -16.04 3.37
C GLY A 60 8.24 -16.18 4.77
N TYR A 61 7.01 -15.73 5.02
CA TYR A 61 6.39 -15.78 6.34
C TYR A 61 5.25 -16.80 6.41
N PRO A 62 5.11 -17.53 7.55
CA PRO A 62 3.94 -18.35 7.81
C PRO A 62 2.70 -17.50 8.06
N ILE A 63 1.54 -17.97 7.59
CA ILE A 63 0.26 -17.28 7.76
C ILE A 63 -0.86 -18.24 8.18
N GLU A 64 -1.72 -17.78 9.08
CA GLU A 64 -2.98 -18.44 9.41
C GLU A 64 -4.18 -17.60 8.99
N GLY A 65 -5.13 -18.22 8.29
CA GLY A 65 -6.34 -17.57 7.81
C GLY A 65 -7.52 -17.70 8.78
N LEU A 66 -8.17 -16.59 9.12
CA LEU A 66 -9.45 -16.52 9.80
C LEU A 66 -10.62 -16.62 8.80
N TRP A 67 -11.73 -17.18 9.21
CA TRP A 67 -12.94 -17.15 8.41
C TRP A 67 -13.71 -15.85 8.68
N ILE A 68 -13.28 -14.77 8.04
CA ILE A 68 -13.83 -13.42 8.22
C ILE A 68 -13.94 -12.72 6.87
N SER A 69 -14.92 -11.85 6.73
CA SER A 69 -15.10 -10.96 5.59
C SER A 69 -15.47 -9.57 6.08
N GLY A 70 -15.25 -8.55 5.25
CA GLY A 70 -15.76 -7.21 5.53
C GLY A 70 -17.30 -7.21 5.56
N PHE A 71 -17.87 -6.37 6.39
CA PHE A 71 -19.31 -6.10 6.39
C PHE A 71 -19.66 -5.27 5.14
N LYS A 72 -20.55 -5.80 4.29
CA LYS A 72 -21.03 -5.08 3.11
C LYS A 72 -22.03 -4.02 3.54
N ARG A 73 -21.85 -2.78 3.07
CA ARG A 73 -22.77 -1.66 3.36
C ARG A 73 -24.15 -1.83 2.74
N GLU A 74 -24.26 -2.69 1.75
CA GLU A 74 -25.53 -3.06 1.10
C GLU A 74 -26.24 -4.19 1.86
N LEU A 75 -27.58 -4.24 1.78
CA LEU A 75 -28.36 -5.35 2.28
C LEU A 75 -28.02 -6.61 1.49
N SER A 76 -27.17 -7.46 2.05
CA SER A 76 -26.70 -8.70 1.43
C SER A 76 -26.91 -9.86 2.38
N LEU A 77 -27.35 -11.00 1.85
CA LEU A 77 -27.46 -12.27 2.58
C LEU A 77 -26.12 -12.68 3.22
N ASP A 78 -25.01 -12.26 2.65
CA ASP A 78 -23.66 -12.46 3.22
C ASP A 78 -23.53 -11.84 4.62
N ASN A 79 -24.25 -10.75 4.91
CA ASN A 79 -24.23 -10.09 6.21
C ASN A 79 -24.88 -10.92 7.32
N LEU A 80 -25.82 -11.83 6.99
CA LEU A 80 -26.42 -12.76 7.96
C LEU A 80 -25.38 -13.74 8.52
N SER A 81 -24.37 -14.09 7.73
CA SER A 81 -23.28 -14.97 8.17
C SER A 81 -22.21 -14.25 9.00
N PHE A 82 -22.21 -12.90 9.02
CA PHE A 82 -21.16 -12.10 9.66
C PHE A 82 -21.01 -12.36 11.17
N PRO A 83 -22.08 -12.45 12.00
CA PRO A 83 -21.95 -12.76 13.43
C PRO A 83 -21.25 -14.11 13.67
N PHE A 84 -21.61 -15.13 12.89
CA PHE A 84 -21.00 -16.47 13.01
C PHE A 84 -19.51 -16.44 12.59
N LYS A 85 -19.19 -15.75 11.48
CA LYS A 85 -17.82 -15.53 11.04
C LYS A 85 -16.99 -14.81 12.10
N LEU A 86 -17.56 -13.78 12.73
CA LEU A 86 -16.90 -13.01 13.78
C LEU A 86 -16.60 -13.87 15.01
N ILE A 87 -17.59 -14.63 15.52
CA ILE A 87 -17.42 -15.52 16.68
C ILE A 87 -16.37 -16.60 16.38
N SER A 88 -16.49 -17.27 15.24
CA SER A 88 -15.52 -18.27 14.78
C SER A 88 -14.09 -17.70 14.72
N SER A 89 -13.96 -16.50 14.16
CA SER A 89 -12.66 -15.82 14.03
C SER A 89 -12.09 -15.39 15.37
N LEU A 90 -12.92 -14.92 16.31
CA LEU A 90 -12.49 -14.61 17.68
C LEU A 90 -12.00 -15.86 18.44
N CYS A 91 -12.70 -17.00 18.29
CA CYS A 91 -12.29 -18.28 18.89
C CYS A 91 -10.98 -18.78 18.27
N LYS A 92 -10.85 -18.71 16.95
CA LYS A 92 -9.62 -19.12 16.25
C LYS A 92 -8.45 -18.20 16.61
N ALA A 93 -8.63 -16.89 16.62
CA ALA A 93 -7.61 -15.93 17.01
C ALA A 93 -7.11 -16.20 18.45
N ARG A 94 -8.02 -16.47 19.41
CA ARG A 94 -7.64 -16.86 20.78
C ARG A 94 -6.79 -18.13 20.80
N ARG A 95 -7.14 -19.14 19.98
CA ARG A 95 -6.36 -20.41 19.89
C ARG A 95 -4.96 -20.16 19.32
N ILE A 96 -4.85 -19.33 18.26
CA ILE A 96 -3.57 -18.95 17.66
C ILE A 96 -2.70 -18.24 18.70
N LEU A 97 -3.21 -17.19 19.36
CA LEU A 97 -2.51 -16.42 20.38
C LEU A 97 -2.02 -17.30 21.53
N LYS A 98 -2.87 -18.22 22.04
CA LYS A 98 -2.48 -19.14 23.12
C LYS A 98 -1.42 -20.17 22.70
N ARG A 99 -1.46 -20.64 21.46
CA ARG A 99 -0.49 -21.61 20.92
C ARG A 99 0.82 -20.94 20.58
N PHE A 100 0.79 -19.83 19.84
CA PHE A 100 1.98 -19.12 19.39
C PHE A 100 2.64 -18.32 20.53
N LYS A 101 1.88 -17.83 21.53
CA LYS A 101 2.35 -17.03 22.66
C LYS A 101 3.20 -15.83 22.22
N PRO A 102 2.67 -14.91 21.40
CA PRO A 102 3.43 -13.75 20.95
C PRO A 102 3.75 -12.82 22.11
N ASP A 103 4.89 -12.12 22.05
CA ASP A 103 5.25 -11.05 22.97
C ASP A 103 4.50 -9.74 22.62
N ALA A 104 4.19 -9.53 21.32
CA ALA A 104 3.33 -8.43 20.85
C ALA A 104 2.53 -8.81 19.60
N VAL A 105 1.51 -8.01 19.30
CA VAL A 105 0.72 -8.09 18.07
C VAL A 105 0.72 -6.75 17.37
N VAL A 106 1.11 -6.73 16.09
CA VAL A 106 1.00 -5.57 15.21
C VAL A 106 -0.23 -5.71 14.34
N GLY A 107 -1.13 -4.76 14.39
CA GLY A 107 -2.31 -4.69 13.54
C GLY A 107 -2.21 -3.56 12.54
N VAL A 108 -2.25 -3.90 11.24
CA VAL A 108 -2.14 -2.92 10.15
C VAL A 108 -3.49 -2.55 9.52
N GLY A 109 -4.59 -2.91 10.17
CA GLY A 109 -5.93 -2.61 9.68
C GLY A 109 -6.53 -3.70 8.78
N GLY A 110 -7.67 -3.35 8.19
CA GLY A 110 -8.54 -4.30 7.51
C GLY A 110 -9.38 -5.14 8.50
N PHE A 111 -10.41 -5.80 7.97
CA PHE A 111 -11.33 -6.61 8.81
C PHE A 111 -10.63 -7.85 9.41
N ALA A 112 -9.56 -8.33 8.81
CA ALA A 112 -8.82 -9.50 9.27
C ALA A 112 -8.06 -9.26 10.60
N SER A 113 -7.59 -8.02 10.85
CA SER A 113 -6.83 -7.69 12.06
C SER A 113 -7.70 -7.58 13.31
N GLY A 114 -8.99 -7.22 13.17
CA GLY A 114 -9.91 -6.95 14.29
C GLY A 114 -10.01 -8.08 15.32
N PRO A 115 -10.35 -9.30 14.93
CA PRO A 115 -10.45 -10.43 15.86
C PRO A 115 -9.14 -10.72 16.57
N THR A 116 -8.00 -10.62 15.87
CA THR A 116 -6.66 -10.89 16.42
C THR A 116 -6.29 -9.84 17.46
N MET A 117 -6.34 -8.55 17.11
CA MET A 117 -6.02 -7.45 18.01
C MET A 117 -6.96 -7.43 19.24
N ARG A 118 -8.27 -7.59 19.03
CA ARG A 118 -9.24 -7.62 20.14
C ARG A 118 -8.97 -8.76 21.12
N LYS A 119 -8.60 -9.95 20.63
CA LYS A 119 -8.25 -11.07 21.51
C LYS A 119 -6.89 -10.88 22.17
N ALA A 120 -5.92 -10.32 21.49
CA ALA A 120 -4.63 -9.97 22.08
C ALA A 120 -4.79 -9.02 23.27
N THR A 121 -5.51 -7.91 23.10
CA THR A 121 -5.78 -6.97 24.20
C THR A 121 -6.55 -7.62 25.37
N SER A 122 -7.48 -8.56 25.09
CA SER A 122 -8.20 -9.28 26.15
C SER A 122 -7.37 -10.31 26.89
N LEU A 123 -6.23 -10.71 26.34
CA LEU A 123 -5.26 -11.63 26.96
C LEU A 123 -4.07 -10.90 27.61
N GLY A 124 -4.09 -9.57 27.64
CA GLY A 124 -3.00 -8.75 28.16
C GLY A 124 -1.75 -8.69 27.26
N ILE A 125 -1.87 -9.14 26.00
CA ILE A 125 -0.76 -9.07 25.04
C ILE A 125 -0.73 -7.65 24.44
N PRO A 126 0.42 -6.96 24.46
CA PRO A 126 0.56 -5.63 23.85
C PRO A 126 0.16 -5.61 22.39
N VAL A 127 -0.61 -4.58 22.00
CA VAL A 127 -1.03 -4.38 20.62
C VAL A 127 -0.49 -3.05 20.12
N ILE A 128 0.22 -3.08 19.00
CA ILE A 128 0.65 -1.91 18.24
C ILE A 128 -0.26 -1.80 17.02
N ILE A 129 -0.83 -0.63 16.78
CA ILE A 129 -1.63 -0.33 15.60
C ILE A 129 -0.77 0.47 14.62
N GLN A 130 -0.80 0.11 13.34
CA GLN A 130 -0.32 0.96 12.26
C GLN A 130 -1.53 1.40 11.42
N GLU A 131 -1.70 2.73 11.25
CA GLU A 131 -2.77 3.32 10.44
C GLU A 131 -2.19 4.09 9.26
N GLN A 132 -2.56 3.66 8.06
CA GLN A 132 -2.01 4.18 6.82
C GLN A 132 -2.69 5.47 6.35
N ASN A 133 -3.93 5.71 6.74
CA ASN A 133 -4.79 6.75 6.17
C ASN A 133 -5.02 7.89 7.14
N SER A 134 -5.30 9.08 6.63
CA SER A 134 -5.73 10.25 7.41
C SER A 134 -7.13 10.07 8.03
N PHE A 135 -7.91 9.12 7.53
CA PHE A 135 -9.19 8.68 8.09
C PHE A 135 -9.08 7.20 8.48
N PRO A 136 -9.03 6.89 9.79
CA PRO A 136 -8.72 5.53 10.24
C PRO A 136 -9.87 4.55 10.01
N GLY A 137 -9.47 3.30 9.75
CA GLY A 137 -10.39 2.19 9.63
C GLY A 137 -11.16 1.92 10.93
N VAL A 138 -12.40 1.44 10.81
CA VAL A 138 -13.27 1.11 11.96
C VAL A 138 -12.58 0.13 12.93
N THR A 139 -11.87 -0.86 12.41
CA THR A 139 -11.14 -1.84 13.21
C THR A 139 -10.11 -1.19 14.12
N ASN A 140 -9.29 -0.28 13.58
CA ASN A 140 -8.27 0.43 14.35
C ASN A 140 -8.91 1.35 15.41
N LYS A 141 -9.99 2.06 15.08
CA LYS A 141 -10.75 2.88 16.06
C LYS A 141 -11.27 2.07 17.24
N ILE A 142 -11.80 0.88 17.01
CA ILE A 142 -12.34 0.01 18.08
C ILE A 142 -11.25 -0.48 19.02
N VAL A 143 -10.05 -0.77 18.50
CA VAL A 143 -8.95 -1.33 19.31
C VAL A 143 -8.09 -0.25 19.96
N ALA A 144 -8.01 0.92 19.37
CA ALA A 144 -7.15 2.04 19.78
C ALA A 144 -7.15 2.34 21.30
N PRO A 145 -8.29 2.38 22.02
CA PRO A 145 -8.29 2.66 23.46
C PRO A 145 -7.49 1.66 24.29
N LYS A 146 -7.33 0.41 23.80
CA LYS A 146 -6.59 -0.67 24.48
C LYS A 146 -5.23 -0.98 23.84
N ALA A 147 -4.87 -0.28 22.77
CA ALA A 147 -3.55 -0.43 22.14
C ALA A 147 -2.45 0.13 23.07
N ALA A 148 -1.27 -0.47 23.00
CA ALA A 148 -0.09 0.03 23.67
C ALA A 148 0.53 1.22 22.93
N ARG A 149 0.49 1.19 21.57
CA ARG A 149 1.01 2.25 20.71
C ARG A 149 0.21 2.32 19.40
N ILE A 150 0.13 3.50 18.79
CA ILE A 150 -0.57 3.75 17.54
C ILE A 150 0.36 4.54 16.62
N CYS A 151 0.98 3.84 15.67
CA CYS A 151 1.84 4.41 14.64
C CYS A 151 0.98 4.91 13.50
N VAL A 152 1.06 6.20 13.17
CA VAL A 152 0.23 6.84 12.16
C VAL A 152 1.06 7.47 11.05
N ALA A 153 0.49 7.56 9.86
CA ALA A 153 1.16 8.19 8.72
C ALA A 153 0.91 9.71 8.63
N TYR A 154 -0.16 10.19 9.25
CA TYR A 154 -0.61 11.57 9.13
C TYR A 154 -0.74 12.25 10.48
N GLU A 155 -0.62 13.58 10.48
CA GLU A 155 -0.89 14.44 11.63
C GLU A 155 -2.39 14.54 11.96
N ASN A 156 -2.72 15.17 13.09
CA ASN A 156 -4.09 15.43 13.53
C ASN A 156 -4.96 14.17 13.70
N MET A 157 -4.32 13.04 14.09
CA MET A 157 -5.01 11.77 14.36
C MET A 157 -5.58 11.67 15.78
N ASP A 158 -5.28 12.65 16.66
CA ASP A 158 -5.80 12.76 18.03
C ASP A 158 -7.32 12.95 18.10
N ARG A 159 -7.94 13.41 17.03
CA ARG A 159 -9.41 13.41 16.86
C ARG A 159 -10.03 12.00 16.78
N TRP A 160 -9.21 10.98 16.55
CA TRP A 160 -9.66 9.59 16.37
C TRP A 160 -9.07 8.63 17.41
N PHE A 161 -7.89 8.94 17.90
CA PHE A 161 -7.08 8.07 18.74
C PHE A 161 -6.63 8.78 20.02
N PRO A 162 -6.39 8.06 21.12
CA PRO A 162 -5.79 8.62 22.33
C PRO A 162 -4.43 9.27 22.03
N LYS A 163 -4.31 10.58 22.31
CA LYS A 163 -3.16 11.41 21.95
C LYS A 163 -1.84 10.89 22.52
N ASP A 164 -1.87 10.40 23.76
CA ASP A 164 -0.73 9.83 24.48
C ASP A 164 -0.15 8.55 23.86
N LYS A 165 -0.89 7.91 22.95
CA LYS A 165 -0.48 6.66 22.30
C LYS A 165 -0.02 6.85 20.84
N ILE A 166 -0.22 8.04 20.28
CA ILE A 166 0.10 8.32 18.89
C ILE A 166 1.59 8.58 18.71
N VAL A 167 2.17 7.96 17.67
CA VAL A 167 3.50 8.27 17.14
C VAL A 167 3.39 8.44 15.63
N ILE A 168 3.93 9.54 15.11
CA ILE A 168 3.95 9.81 13.66
C ILE A 168 5.19 9.13 13.08
N THR A 169 5.01 7.99 12.45
CA THR A 169 6.07 7.20 11.83
C THR A 169 6.07 7.29 10.30
N GLY A 170 4.94 7.60 9.70
CA GLY A 170 4.73 7.41 8.27
C GLY A 170 4.21 6.03 7.92
N ASN A 171 4.16 5.73 6.62
CA ASN A 171 3.76 4.43 6.09
C ASN A 171 4.98 3.55 5.82
N PRO A 172 5.05 2.34 6.38
CA PRO A 172 6.16 1.41 6.14
C PRO A 172 6.12 0.90 4.70
N LEU A 173 7.22 1.10 3.99
CA LEU A 173 7.39 0.74 2.60
C LEU A 173 8.28 -0.50 2.45
N ARG A 174 8.12 -1.21 1.34
CA ARG A 174 8.96 -2.37 1.02
C ARG A 174 10.40 -1.95 0.76
N ASN A 175 11.36 -2.77 1.20
CA ASN A 175 12.79 -2.46 1.07
C ASN A 175 13.25 -2.22 -0.36
N ASN A 176 12.74 -2.98 -1.33
CA ASN A 176 13.10 -2.80 -2.72
C ASN A 176 12.67 -1.44 -3.30
N ILE A 177 11.65 -0.79 -2.73
CA ILE A 177 11.28 0.59 -3.09
C ILE A 177 12.18 1.60 -2.37
N VAL A 178 12.56 1.32 -1.12
CA VAL A 178 13.43 2.18 -0.32
C VAL A 178 14.85 2.22 -0.90
N SER A 179 15.39 1.07 -1.34
CA SER A 179 16.74 0.94 -1.87
C SER A 179 16.94 1.48 -3.29
N GLN A 180 15.92 1.99 -3.92
CA GLN A 180 15.84 2.52 -5.29
C GLN A 180 16.86 1.90 -6.30
N ASN A 181 16.36 1.47 -7.44
CA ASN A 181 17.25 1.11 -8.57
C ASN A 181 17.41 2.35 -9.46
N ASP A 182 18.58 2.97 -9.44
CA ASP A 182 18.85 4.20 -10.20
C ASP A 182 19.19 3.94 -11.67
N ASN A 183 19.23 2.69 -12.11
CA ASN A 183 19.54 2.34 -13.50
C ASN A 183 18.29 2.39 -14.39
N ARG A 184 17.89 3.61 -14.77
CA ARG A 184 16.73 3.82 -15.67
C ARG A 184 16.85 3.09 -17.00
N PRO A 185 18.00 3.10 -17.74
CA PRO A 185 18.11 2.40 -19.01
C PRO A 185 17.80 0.91 -18.94
N ASP A 186 18.34 0.20 -17.94
CA ASP A 186 18.09 -1.23 -17.74
C ASP A 186 16.63 -1.49 -17.31
N ALA A 187 16.09 -0.61 -16.48
CA ALA A 187 14.69 -0.68 -16.06
C ALA A 187 13.76 -0.55 -17.28
N VAL A 188 13.95 0.44 -18.15
CA VAL A 188 13.15 0.65 -19.36
C VAL A 188 13.25 -0.55 -20.30
N LYS A 189 14.47 -1.05 -20.55
CA LYS A 189 14.70 -2.24 -21.39
C LYS A 189 14.02 -3.49 -20.84
N SER A 190 13.95 -3.63 -19.53
CA SER A 190 13.28 -4.80 -18.90
C SER A 190 11.77 -4.89 -19.21
N PHE A 191 11.16 -3.77 -19.59
CA PHE A 191 9.77 -3.70 -20.08
C PHE A 191 9.66 -3.76 -21.60
N GLY A 192 10.76 -3.95 -22.33
CA GLY A 192 10.78 -3.96 -23.80
C GLY A 192 10.50 -2.58 -24.41
N LEU A 193 10.97 -1.51 -23.77
CA LEU A 193 10.81 -0.13 -24.16
C LEU A 193 12.17 0.48 -24.53
N ASP A 194 12.15 1.63 -25.22
CA ASP A 194 13.32 2.38 -25.67
C ASP A 194 13.79 3.34 -24.53
N PRO A 195 15.03 3.22 -24.03
CA PRO A 195 15.56 4.07 -22.98
C PRO A 195 15.66 5.56 -23.31
N GLU A 196 15.73 5.89 -24.60
CA GLU A 196 15.85 7.29 -25.06
C GLU A 196 14.52 8.05 -25.03
N LYS A 197 13.40 7.35 -24.81
CA LYS A 197 12.07 7.94 -24.84
C LYS A 197 11.45 8.06 -23.46
N PRO A 198 10.64 9.11 -23.20
CA PRO A 198 9.94 9.25 -21.96
C PRO A 198 8.90 8.13 -21.73
N VAL A 199 8.83 7.66 -20.48
CA VAL A 199 7.98 6.54 -20.06
C VAL A 199 6.92 7.00 -19.05
N ILE A 200 5.67 6.73 -19.36
CA ILE A 200 4.53 6.90 -18.47
C ILE A 200 4.30 5.57 -17.75
N LEU A 201 4.23 5.58 -16.44
CA LEU A 201 3.81 4.43 -15.64
C LEU A 201 2.38 4.63 -15.15
N LEU A 202 1.49 3.71 -15.47
CA LEU A 202 0.14 3.71 -14.91
C LEU A 202 -0.03 2.58 -13.89
N VAL A 203 -0.38 2.95 -12.65
CA VAL A 203 -0.66 2.02 -11.54
C VAL A 203 -2.08 2.20 -11.04
N GLY A 204 -3.00 1.36 -11.50
CA GLY A 204 -4.42 1.38 -11.12
C GLY A 204 -4.74 0.67 -9.79
N GLY A 205 -3.72 0.13 -9.09
CA GLY A 205 -3.88 -0.77 -7.94
C GLY A 205 -4.06 -2.23 -8.36
N SER A 206 -4.11 -3.15 -7.38
CA SER A 206 -4.05 -4.62 -7.59
C SER A 206 -5.20 -5.20 -8.44
N GLN A 207 -6.33 -4.51 -8.54
CA GLN A 207 -7.49 -4.93 -9.35
C GLN A 207 -7.59 -4.17 -10.68
N GLY A 208 -6.71 -3.18 -10.91
CA GLY A 208 -6.86 -2.20 -11.96
C GLY A 208 -7.85 -1.08 -11.58
N ALA A 209 -7.97 -0.06 -12.44
CA ALA A 209 -8.83 1.10 -12.23
C ALA A 209 -9.63 1.39 -13.50
N LEU A 210 -10.86 0.88 -13.58
CA LEU A 210 -11.69 0.95 -14.79
C LEU A 210 -11.80 2.37 -15.35
N GLY A 211 -12.05 3.40 -14.51
CA GLY A 211 -12.16 4.78 -14.96
C GLY A 211 -10.85 5.30 -15.57
N ILE A 212 -9.70 4.94 -14.98
CA ILE A 212 -8.39 5.31 -15.55
C ILE A 212 -8.16 4.55 -16.86
N ASN A 213 -8.43 3.23 -16.89
CA ASN A 213 -8.26 2.42 -18.08
C ASN A 213 -9.07 2.96 -19.27
N LYS A 214 -10.34 3.31 -19.04
CA LYS A 214 -11.19 3.94 -20.08
C LYS A 214 -10.60 5.28 -20.54
N GLY A 215 -10.10 6.09 -19.61
CA GLY A 215 -9.45 7.36 -19.95
C GLY A 215 -8.23 7.19 -20.86
N ILE A 216 -7.42 6.14 -20.63
CA ILE A 216 -6.30 5.82 -21.53
C ILE A 216 -6.81 5.34 -22.88
N SER A 217 -7.74 4.36 -22.92
CA SER A 217 -8.29 3.82 -24.16
C SER A 217 -8.91 4.90 -25.04
N ALA A 218 -9.66 5.85 -24.48
CA ALA A 218 -10.33 6.92 -25.22
C ALA A 218 -9.37 7.81 -26.03
N ARG A 219 -8.11 7.92 -25.60
CA ARG A 219 -7.11 8.78 -26.24
C ARG A 219 -5.83 8.03 -26.64
N LEU A 220 -5.87 6.71 -26.72
CA LEU A 220 -4.69 5.86 -26.99
C LEU A 220 -4.00 6.22 -28.32
N GLN A 221 -4.74 6.66 -29.33
CA GLN A 221 -4.18 7.12 -30.60
C GLN A 221 -3.19 8.30 -30.45
N MET A 222 -3.25 9.08 -29.36
CA MET A 222 -2.31 10.19 -29.14
C MET A 222 -0.84 9.73 -29.09
N PHE A 223 -0.59 8.45 -28.78
CA PHE A 223 0.76 7.88 -28.83
C PHE A 223 1.34 7.79 -30.24
N LYS A 224 0.53 7.88 -31.30
CA LYS A 224 1.02 7.93 -32.68
C LYS A 224 1.71 9.26 -33.00
N ASP A 225 1.18 10.35 -32.45
CA ASP A 225 1.62 11.71 -32.73
C ASP A 225 2.64 12.23 -31.71
N ASN A 226 2.97 11.43 -30.70
CA ASN A 226 3.93 11.80 -29.65
C ASN A 226 4.89 10.64 -29.39
N ASP A 227 6.14 10.97 -29.14
CA ASP A 227 7.20 9.99 -28.96
C ASP A 227 7.34 9.55 -27.48
N PHE A 228 6.19 9.20 -26.87
CA PHE A 228 6.10 8.71 -25.50
C PHE A 228 5.78 7.21 -25.47
N GLN A 229 6.12 6.59 -24.35
CA GLN A 229 5.91 5.17 -24.09
C GLN A 229 5.13 4.97 -22.80
N MET A 230 4.53 3.79 -22.59
CA MET A 230 3.73 3.51 -21.41
C MET A 230 3.91 2.08 -20.90
N ILE A 231 4.08 1.94 -19.58
CA ILE A 231 3.86 0.72 -18.82
C ILE A 231 2.46 0.83 -18.20
N TRP A 232 1.53 -0.03 -18.61
CA TRP A 232 0.11 0.10 -18.24
C TRP A 232 -0.37 -1.08 -17.41
N GLN A 233 -0.45 -0.92 -16.06
CA GLN A 233 -1.09 -1.93 -15.21
C GLN A 233 -2.61 -1.84 -15.31
N THR A 234 -3.19 -2.66 -16.15
CA THR A 234 -4.63 -2.68 -16.49
C THR A 234 -5.49 -3.39 -15.43
N GLY A 235 -4.92 -4.36 -14.71
CA GLY A 235 -5.68 -5.34 -13.95
C GLY A 235 -6.27 -6.43 -14.84
N ARG A 236 -6.70 -7.55 -14.22
CA ARG A 236 -7.17 -8.75 -14.94
C ARG A 236 -8.40 -8.54 -15.81
N PHE A 237 -9.26 -7.59 -15.45
CA PHE A 237 -10.54 -7.40 -16.17
C PHE A 237 -10.43 -6.53 -17.42
N TYR A 238 -9.32 -5.84 -17.61
CA TYR A 238 -9.14 -4.90 -18.71
C TYR A 238 -8.01 -5.30 -19.67
N ILE A 239 -7.19 -6.27 -19.32
CA ILE A 239 -5.99 -6.64 -20.08
C ILE A 239 -6.30 -7.03 -21.53
N GLU A 240 -7.32 -7.86 -21.76
CA GLU A 240 -7.68 -8.32 -23.10
C GLU A 240 -8.17 -7.17 -24.00
N GLN A 241 -8.97 -6.25 -23.44
CA GLN A 241 -9.42 -5.07 -24.15
C GLN A 241 -8.25 -4.16 -24.52
N ALA A 242 -7.40 -3.83 -23.54
CA ALA A 242 -6.23 -2.98 -23.75
C ALA A 242 -5.30 -3.56 -24.83
N THR A 243 -5.03 -4.88 -24.79
CA THR A 243 -4.19 -5.55 -25.79
C THR A 243 -4.77 -5.40 -27.20
N ARG A 244 -6.07 -5.70 -27.38
CA ARG A 244 -6.73 -5.56 -28.70
C ARG A 244 -6.67 -4.12 -29.24
N GLU A 245 -6.91 -3.12 -28.38
CA GLU A 245 -6.87 -1.70 -28.79
C GLU A 245 -5.45 -1.26 -29.18
N ILE A 246 -4.42 -1.69 -28.42
CA ILE A 246 -3.01 -1.41 -28.69
C ILE A 246 -2.60 -2.04 -30.04
N GLU A 247 -2.94 -3.31 -30.28
CA GLU A 247 -2.63 -4.02 -31.53
C GLU A 247 -3.33 -3.37 -32.74
N ALA A 248 -4.62 -3.05 -32.62
CA ALA A 248 -5.39 -2.40 -33.65
C ALA A 248 -4.82 -1.03 -34.09
N LEU A 249 -4.17 -0.33 -33.14
CA LEU A 249 -3.50 0.94 -33.40
C LEU A 249 -2.03 0.82 -33.82
N GLY A 250 -1.44 -0.39 -33.78
CA GLY A 250 -0.02 -0.62 -34.06
C GLY A 250 0.92 -0.02 -33.02
N LEU A 251 0.52 -0.01 -31.73
CA LEU A 251 1.26 0.63 -30.62
C LEU A 251 1.95 -0.38 -29.70
N ALA A 252 2.04 -1.66 -30.10
CA ALA A 252 2.59 -2.72 -29.24
C ALA A 252 4.08 -2.55 -28.88
N ASP A 253 4.83 -1.79 -29.64
CA ASP A 253 6.23 -1.40 -29.37
C ASP A 253 6.32 -0.32 -28.27
N ARG A 254 5.31 0.53 -28.10
CA ARG A 254 5.31 1.70 -27.21
C ARG A 254 4.47 1.56 -25.96
N VAL A 255 3.39 0.78 -26.00
CA VAL A 255 2.46 0.62 -24.87
C VAL A 255 2.45 -0.82 -24.42
N LYS A 256 2.90 -1.06 -23.17
CA LYS A 256 3.05 -2.39 -22.59
C LYS A 256 1.98 -2.64 -21.52
N PRO A 257 0.85 -3.29 -21.90
CA PRO A 257 -0.17 -3.63 -20.92
C PRO A 257 0.24 -4.83 -20.07
N THR A 258 -0.06 -4.79 -18.78
CA THR A 258 0.17 -5.90 -17.85
C THR A 258 -0.95 -6.01 -16.83
N VAL A 259 -1.24 -7.22 -16.40
CA VAL A 259 -2.23 -7.47 -15.35
C VAL A 259 -1.76 -6.89 -14.02
N PHE A 260 -0.49 -7.14 -13.67
CA PHE A 260 0.10 -6.72 -12.40
C PHE A 260 1.62 -6.55 -12.55
N ILE A 261 2.16 -5.54 -11.91
CA ILE A 261 3.61 -5.26 -11.90
C ILE A 261 4.20 -5.87 -10.64
N GLU A 262 4.99 -6.94 -10.79
CA GLU A 262 5.66 -7.60 -9.67
C GLU A 262 6.88 -6.83 -9.19
N LYS A 263 7.66 -6.25 -10.12
CA LYS A 263 8.89 -5.48 -9.86
C LYS A 263 8.60 -3.99 -9.91
N MET A 264 7.95 -3.47 -8.85
CA MET A 264 7.57 -2.05 -8.79
C MET A 264 8.78 -1.11 -8.73
N ASP A 265 9.89 -1.54 -8.13
CA ASP A 265 11.17 -0.84 -8.14
C ASP A 265 11.65 -0.53 -9.56
N MET A 266 11.64 -1.56 -10.43
CA MET A 266 11.99 -1.39 -11.85
C MET A 266 10.99 -0.50 -12.58
N ALA A 267 9.69 -0.62 -12.30
CA ALA A 267 8.68 0.22 -12.93
C ALA A 267 8.83 1.70 -12.53
N TYR A 268 9.10 1.97 -11.26
CA TYR A 268 9.40 3.33 -10.80
C TYR A 268 10.71 3.87 -11.38
N ALA A 269 11.76 3.04 -11.46
CA ALA A 269 13.03 3.44 -12.08
C ALA A 269 12.85 3.81 -13.56
N ALA A 270 12.03 3.05 -14.31
CA ALA A 270 11.73 3.30 -15.72
C ALA A 270 10.90 4.57 -15.96
N ALA A 271 10.03 4.94 -15.02
CA ALA A 271 9.05 6.00 -15.19
C ALA A 271 9.64 7.41 -15.15
N ASP A 272 9.15 8.30 -16.00
CA ASP A 272 9.37 9.74 -15.93
C ASP A 272 8.17 10.45 -15.27
N VAL A 273 6.93 9.99 -15.56
CA VAL A 273 5.68 10.45 -14.95
C VAL A 273 4.83 9.25 -14.54
N VAL A 274 4.14 9.35 -13.42
CA VAL A 274 3.26 8.28 -12.92
C VAL A 274 1.81 8.74 -12.93
N ILE A 275 0.91 7.87 -13.40
CA ILE A 275 -0.54 8.00 -13.23
C ILE A 275 -0.95 7.00 -12.14
N SER A 276 -1.62 7.46 -11.09
CA SER A 276 -2.00 6.59 -9.98
C SER A 276 -3.31 7.00 -9.30
N ARG A 277 -3.91 6.06 -8.57
CA ARG A 277 -4.88 6.38 -7.53
C ARG A 277 -4.19 7.05 -6.35
N ALA A 278 -4.89 7.95 -5.64
CA ALA A 278 -4.35 8.67 -4.49
C ALA A 278 -4.53 7.90 -3.16
N GLY A 279 -4.24 6.61 -3.17
CA GLY A 279 -4.20 5.81 -1.94
C GLY A 279 -2.99 6.17 -1.09
N ALA A 280 -3.10 6.07 0.23
CA ALA A 280 -2.04 6.46 1.16
C ALA A 280 -0.69 5.77 0.89
N MET A 281 -0.70 4.47 0.57
CA MET A 281 0.52 3.73 0.22
C MET A 281 1.14 4.20 -1.09
N SER A 282 0.30 4.46 -2.13
CA SER A 282 0.80 4.98 -3.41
C SER A 282 1.45 6.35 -3.24
N ILE A 283 0.85 7.24 -2.44
CA ILE A 283 1.43 8.54 -2.12
C ILE A 283 2.78 8.36 -1.43
N SER A 284 2.86 7.51 -0.41
CA SER A 284 4.11 7.29 0.33
C SER A 284 5.21 6.70 -0.56
N GLU A 285 4.88 5.74 -1.44
CA GLU A 285 5.82 5.20 -2.43
C GLU A 285 6.31 6.28 -3.40
N LEU A 286 5.37 7.03 -3.99
CA LEU A 286 5.69 8.09 -4.97
C LEU A 286 6.51 9.24 -4.36
N SER A 287 6.23 9.59 -3.10
CA SER A 287 7.04 10.56 -2.36
C SER A 287 8.47 10.10 -2.18
N LEU A 288 8.66 8.81 -1.88
CA LEU A 288 9.99 8.24 -1.69
C LEU A 288 10.78 8.18 -3.00
N VAL A 289 10.14 7.72 -4.09
CA VAL A 289 10.80 7.61 -5.40
C VAL A 289 10.83 8.94 -6.18
N ARG A 290 10.27 10.01 -5.60
CA ARG A 290 10.33 11.39 -6.12
C ARG A 290 9.84 11.51 -7.56
N LYS A 291 8.80 10.75 -7.94
CA LYS A 291 8.29 10.79 -9.31
C LYS A 291 7.17 11.82 -9.46
N PRO A 292 7.22 12.68 -10.50
CA PRO A 292 6.09 13.50 -10.89
C PRO A 292 4.84 12.65 -11.08
N VAL A 293 3.69 13.09 -10.57
CA VAL A 293 2.49 12.25 -10.54
C VAL A 293 1.23 13.00 -10.92
N VAL A 294 0.39 12.33 -11.70
CA VAL A 294 -1.00 12.72 -11.96
C VAL A 294 -1.91 11.76 -11.20
N PHE A 295 -2.53 12.25 -10.14
CA PHE A 295 -3.48 11.46 -9.37
C PHE A 295 -4.87 11.48 -9.98
N VAL A 296 -5.51 10.31 -9.97
CA VAL A 296 -6.92 10.13 -10.28
C VAL A 296 -7.59 9.51 -9.06
N PRO A 297 -8.16 10.29 -8.12
CA PRO A 297 -8.77 9.75 -6.92
C PRO A 297 -9.92 8.79 -7.21
N LEU A 298 -10.08 7.76 -6.38
CA LEU A 298 -11.20 6.83 -6.46
C LEU A 298 -12.45 7.48 -5.89
N PRO A 299 -13.53 7.70 -6.70
CA PRO A 299 -14.71 8.46 -6.24
C PRO A 299 -15.52 7.74 -5.14
N THR A 300 -15.38 6.40 -5.03
CA THR A 300 -16.05 5.59 -4.01
C THR A 300 -15.20 5.37 -2.75
N ALA A 301 -14.09 6.07 -2.62
CA ALA A 301 -13.25 6.00 -1.43
C ALA A 301 -14.01 6.50 -0.20
N ALA A 302 -13.88 5.79 0.93
CA ALA A 302 -14.58 6.15 2.17
C ALA A 302 -14.23 7.60 2.57
N GLU A 303 -15.26 8.40 2.91
CA GLU A 303 -15.11 9.81 3.32
C GLU A 303 -14.31 10.67 2.31
N ASP A 304 -14.28 10.24 1.05
CA ASP A 304 -13.55 10.91 -0.03
C ASP A 304 -12.06 11.17 0.31
N HIS A 305 -11.45 10.24 1.07
CA HIS A 305 -10.08 10.42 1.55
C HIS A 305 -9.06 10.50 0.41
N GLN A 306 -9.30 9.84 -0.75
CA GLN A 306 -8.34 9.92 -1.85
C GLN A 306 -8.30 11.31 -2.50
N THR A 307 -9.45 11.97 -2.66
CA THR A 307 -9.47 13.36 -3.15
C THR A 307 -8.77 14.30 -2.17
N LYS A 308 -9.02 14.14 -0.87
CA LYS A 308 -8.34 14.94 0.17
C LYS A 308 -6.82 14.72 0.18
N ASN A 309 -6.39 13.46 0.05
CA ASN A 309 -4.99 13.12 -0.04
C ASN A 309 -4.33 13.77 -1.28
N ALA A 310 -4.94 13.61 -2.47
CA ALA A 310 -4.43 14.24 -3.70
C ALA A 310 -4.38 15.76 -3.59
N GLN A 311 -5.44 16.38 -3.07
CA GLN A 311 -5.53 17.84 -2.93
C GLN A 311 -4.42 18.41 -2.03
N SER A 312 -4.03 17.69 -0.97
CA SER A 312 -2.91 18.10 -0.11
C SER A 312 -1.60 18.23 -0.90
N LEU A 313 -1.33 17.28 -1.82
CA LEU A 313 -0.13 17.33 -2.65
C LEU A 313 -0.26 18.37 -3.78
N VAL A 314 -1.46 18.55 -4.33
CA VAL A 314 -1.71 19.61 -5.35
C VAL A 314 -1.48 21.00 -4.73
N ASN A 315 -1.96 21.23 -3.52
CA ASN A 315 -1.74 22.49 -2.80
C ASN A 315 -0.27 22.78 -2.49
N ALA A 316 0.55 21.73 -2.42
CA ALA A 316 2.00 21.82 -2.24
C ALA A 316 2.78 21.79 -3.58
N GLU A 317 2.08 21.91 -4.72
CA GLU A 317 2.65 21.83 -6.07
C GLU A 317 3.46 20.53 -6.31
N ALA A 318 3.13 19.47 -5.57
CA ALA A 318 3.79 18.16 -5.59
C ALA A 318 3.10 17.14 -6.53
N ALA A 319 1.91 17.46 -7.02
CA ALA A 319 1.12 16.59 -7.88
C ALA A 319 0.12 17.38 -8.74
N ILE A 320 -0.39 16.72 -9.79
CA ILE A 320 -1.58 17.16 -10.51
C ILE A 320 -2.71 16.20 -10.16
N MET A 321 -3.96 16.68 -10.17
CA MET A 321 -5.15 15.86 -9.96
C MET A 321 -6.10 15.99 -11.15
N VAL A 322 -6.55 14.83 -11.67
CA VAL A 322 -7.63 14.74 -12.66
C VAL A 322 -8.78 13.97 -12.02
N LYS A 323 -10.01 14.48 -12.11
CA LYS A 323 -11.18 13.79 -11.57
C LYS A 323 -11.48 12.53 -12.37
N ASN A 324 -11.98 11.49 -11.71
CA ASN A 324 -12.29 10.23 -12.37
C ASN A 324 -13.31 10.36 -13.51
N SER A 325 -14.23 11.33 -13.44
CA SER A 325 -15.21 11.64 -14.50
C SER A 325 -14.62 12.36 -15.70
N GLU A 326 -13.43 12.93 -15.57
CA GLU A 326 -12.76 13.75 -16.61
C GLU A 326 -11.61 12.98 -17.30
N THR A 327 -11.39 11.70 -16.93
CA THR A 327 -10.22 10.92 -17.41
C THR A 327 -10.20 10.74 -18.93
N GLU A 328 -11.34 10.54 -19.56
CA GLU A 328 -11.43 10.32 -21.03
C GLU A 328 -11.04 11.58 -21.84
N GLU A 329 -11.28 12.76 -21.27
CA GLU A 329 -10.99 14.02 -21.95
C GLU A 329 -9.64 14.62 -21.55
N GLN A 330 -9.28 14.53 -20.28
CA GLN A 330 -8.17 15.33 -19.72
C GLN A 330 -6.93 14.53 -19.38
N LEU A 331 -7.03 13.22 -19.07
CA LEU A 331 -5.91 12.49 -18.45
C LEU A 331 -4.66 12.47 -19.31
N LEU A 332 -4.72 11.93 -20.52
CA LEU A 332 -3.57 11.87 -21.41
C LEU A 332 -3.09 13.26 -21.88
N PRO A 333 -3.95 14.23 -22.24
CA PRO A 333 -3.50 15.59 -22.52
C PRO A 333 -2.71 16.22 -21.37
N VAL A 334 -3.16 16.09 -20.13
CA VAL A 334 -2.46 16.61 -18.93
C VAL A 334 -1.10 15.95 -18.78
N VAL A 335 -1.03 14.62 -18.89
CA VAL A 335 0.23 13.85 -18.77
C VAL A 335 1.21 14.22 -19.87
N PHE A 336 0.74 14.32 -21.13
CA PHE A 336 1.60 14.66 -22.26
C PHE A 336 2.13 16.09 -22.20
N ASN A 337 1.31 17.03 -21.71
CA ASN A 337 1.78 18.39 -21.46
C ASN A 337 2.81 18.44 -20.33
N LEU A 338 2.60 17.66 -19.26
CA LEU A 338 3.58 17.56 -18.16
C LEU A 338 4.92 17.02 -18.66
N LEU A 339 4.92 15.97 -19.48
CA LEU A 339 6.16 15.41 -20.06
C LEU A 339 6.95 16.37 -20.94
N LYS A 340 6.32 17.43 -21.46
CA LYS A 340 6.96 18.48 -22.24
C LYS A 340 7.49 19.65 -21.39
N ASP A 341 7.18 19.65 -20.09
CA ASP A 341 7.53 20.73 -19.15
C ASP A 341 8.53 20.22 -18.08
N ASN A 342 9.80 20.24 -18.46
CA ASN A 342 10.87 19.73 -17.59
C ASN A 342 11.01 20.52 -16.29
N GLU A 343 10.75 21.83 -16.30
CA GLU A 343 10.84 22.66 -15.09
C GLU A 343 9.75 22.24 -14.09
N LYS A 344 8.53 22.06 -14.56
CA LYS A 344 7.43 21.60 -13.74
C LYS A 344 7.63 20.18 -13.21
N MET A 345 8.17 19.27 -14.03
CA MET A 345 8.51 17.92 -13.61
C MET A 345 9.54 17.93 -12.47
N LEU A 346 10.58 18.73 -12.61
CA LEU A 346 11.61 18.85 -11.57
C LEU A 346 11.04 19.44 -10.28
N ALA A 347 10.30 20.54 -10.36
CA ALA A 347 9.67 21.16 -9.21
C ALA A 347 8.70 20.18 -8.48
N MET A 348 7.89 19.44 -9.23
CA MET A 348 7.01 18.41 -8.65
C MET A 348 7.81 17.29 -7.95
N SER A 349 8.90 16.84 -8.54
CA SER A 349 9.78 15.83 -7.95
C SER A 349 10.40 16.30 -6.62
N GLU A 350 10.86 17.53 -6.55
CA GLU A 350 11.39 18.13 -5.31
C GLU A 350 10.30 18.33 -4.25
N ASN A 351 9.13 18.78 -4.66
CA ASN A 351 8.03 19.04 -3.73
C ASN A 351 7.47 17.74 -3.16
N ILE A 352 7.25 16.69 -3.97
CA ILE A 352 6.72 15.42 -3.48
C ILE A 352 7.71 14.72 -2.53
N ALA A 353 9.02 14.91 -2.73
CA ALA A 353 10.06 14.35 -1.86
C ALA A 353 9.95 14.82 -0.40
N LYS A 354 9.39 16.02 -0.16
CA LYS A 354 9.18 16.57 1.20
C LYS A 354 8.20 15.73 2.03
N PHE A 355 7.36 14.93 1.40
CA PHE A 355 6.40 14.03 2.05
C PHE A 355 6.98 12.62 2.32
N ALA A 356 8.21 12.35 1.90
CA ALA A 356 8.83 11.04 2.09
C ALA A 356 9.13 10.73 3.57
N LYS A 357 8.85 9.48 3.97
CA LYS A 357 9.19 8.93 5.29
C LYS A 357 9.96 7.61 5.09
N PRO A 358 11.25 7.68 4.74
CA PRO A 358 12.03 6.48 4.36
C PRO A 358 12.20 5.49 5.50
N ASN A 359 12.24 5.96 6.74
CA ASN A 359 12.50 5.15 7.93
C ASN A 359 11.24 4.63 8.63
N ALA A 360 10.05 4.80 8.02
CA ALA A 360 8.78 4.48 8.68
C ALA A 360 8.70 3.05 9.24
N ALA A 361 9.27 2.07 8.55
CA ALA A 361 9.28 0.69 9.04
C ALA A 361 10.19 0.52 10.26
N GLU A 362 11.35 1.15 10.26
CA GLU A 362 12.31 1.14 11.38
C GLU A 362 11.76 1.89 12.59
N ASP A 363 11.14 3.06 12.37
CA ASP A 363 10.49 3.84 13.44
C ASP A 363 9.36 3.05 14.13
N ILE A 364 8.62 2.21 13.37
CA ILE A 364 7.61 1.31 13.94
C ILE A 364 8.28 0.20 14.75
N VAL A 365 9.40 -0.34 14.27
CA VAL A 365 10.16 -1.35 15.02
C VAL A 365 10.73 -0.77 16.31
N ASP A 366 11.18 0.48 16.32
CA ASP A 366 11.60 1.18 17.55
C ASP A 366 10.48 1.21 18.60
N GLU A 367 9.25 1.44 18.18
CA GLU A 367 8.10 1.42 19.11
C GLU A 367 7.76 -0.01 19.59
N ILE A 368 7.97 -1.03 18.75
CA ILE A 368 7.85 -2.44 19.18
C ILE A 368 8.91 -2.77 20.21
N ASP A 369 10.18 -2.40 19.97
CA ASP A 369 11.31 -2.67 20.85
C ASP A 369 11.15 -1.99 22.22
N LYS A 370 10.68 -0.73 22.23
CA LYS A 370 10.35 -0.01 23.49
C LYS A 370 9.29 -0.75 24.32
N ILE A 371 8.26 -1.30 23.68
CA ILE A 371 7.18 -2.05 24.36
C ILE A 371 7.68 -3.38 24.89
N LEU A 372 8.57 -4.05 24.14
CA LEU A 372 9.09 -5.37 24.49
C LEU A 372 10.35 -5.30 25.37
N ASN A 373 10.91 -4.10 25.61
CA ASN A 373 12.19 -3.86 26.27
C ASN A 373 13.34 -4.65 25.59
N LEU A 374 13.36 -4.65 24.25
CA LEU A 374 14.42 -5.20 23.42
C LEU A 374 15.43 -4.07 23.11
N ASN A 375 16.49 -3.97 23.90
CA ASN A 375 17.60 -3.02 23.71
C ASN A 375 18.85 -3.75 23.26
#